data_8dc4655524a7ed6bc24872c79cbbc18c
#
_entry.id   8dc4655524a7ed6bc24872c79cbbc18c
#
_cell.length_a   1.000
_cell.length_b   1.000
_cell.length_c   1.000
_cell.angle_alpha   90.00
_cell.angle_beta   90.00
_cell.angle_gamma   90.00
#
_symmetry.space_group_name_H-M   'P 1'
#
loop_
_entity.id
_entity.type
_entity.pdbx_description
1 polymer ?
#
loop_
_entity_poly.entity_id
_entity_poly.type
_entity_poly.pdbx_seq_one_letter_code
_entity_poly.pdbx_strand_id
1 'polypeptide(L)'
;MNGKSTPDLFSVGTPTLGVEEEFLLCDPQTGRPSLRNSEVAAAGRELGISLQLELTRCQVETSTSIGNHIRDLRDQLCESRALTADAAARVGCQLIAVGTPFYDPPVDEITQKSRYQRMAGQFGAITEGVMCGCHIHVGVEDRERSVQIINHLRPWLPTLLALTANSPISGGRDTGYASWRYVLFGRWPSSGPPPFFESVGHYEDAVAATLETGVILDPHMVYWDVRMSDHLPTVEIRISDVPATVEETMTLATLVQALVGTASAAITKGEVAPAVDQELLRAACWRAARDGLDGRSLDVESVRLLTAHQAVRRLVDHVEPALTAFGEFEQVTASLDKVFSNGNGAIVQRRQLARRSRVADVIDECARRTFEGCSSQGGSEL
;
A
#
# COMPACT_ATOMS: atom_id res chain seq x y z
N MET A 1 9.11 -44.79 20.73
CA MET A 1 9.52 -43.49 20.15
C MET A 1 8.27 -42.67 20.00
N ASN A 2 7.97 -41.79 20.96
CA ASN A 2 6.80 -40.92 20.91
C ASN A 2 7.15 -39.75 20.01
N GLY A 3 6.64 -39.75 18.77
CA GLY A 3 6.64 -38.58 17.92
C GLY A 3 5.77 -37.50 18.58
N LYS A 4 6.39 -36.52 19.21
CA LYS A 4 5.74 -35.26 19.53
C LYS A 4 5.39 -34.63 18.19
N SER A 5 4.12 -34.65 17.80
CA SER A 5 3.62 -33.80 16.73
C SER A 5 3.98 -32.38 17.08
N THR A 6 4.77 -31.72 16.19
CA THR A 6 5.02 -30.28 16.26
C THR A 6 3.64 -29.61 16.31
N PRO A 7 3.34 -28.73 17.26
CA PRO A 7 2.06 -28.04 17.26
C PRO A 7 1.93 -27.32 15.91
N ASP A 8 0.78 -27.48 15.27
CA ASP A 8 0.45 -26.75 14.06
C ASP A 8 0.36 -25.27 14.42
N LEU A 9 1.44 -24.52 14.13
CA LEU A 9 1.62 -23.13 14.52
C LEU A 9 0.64 -22.18 13.81
N PHE A 10 -0.04 -22.68 12.77
CA PHE A 10 -1.07 -21.97 12.02
C PHE A 10 -2.48 -22.49 12.33
N SER A 11 -2.64 -23.35 13.37
CA SER A 11 -3.94 -23.93 13.78
C SER A 11 -4.97 -22.90 14.28
N VAL A 12 -4.55 -21.66 14.54
CA VAL A 12 -5.45 -20.55 14.94
C VAL A 12 -6.30 -20.05 13.76
N GLY A 13 -6.06 -20.55 12.55
CA GLY A 13 -6.74 -20.13 11.31
C GLY A 13 -6.03 -19.01 10.59
N THR A 14 -6.48 -18.76 9.37
CA THR A 14 -5.98 -17.65 8.55
C THR A 14 -6.46 -16.32 9.14
N PRO A 15 -5.57 -15.32 9.42
CA PRO A 15 -5.98 -14.02 9.93
C PRO A 15 -6.94 -13.31 8.98
N THR A 16 -7.87 -12.54 9.52
CA THR A 16 -8.77 -11.70 8.72
C THR A 16 -7.98 -10.64 7.96
N LEU A 17 -8.51 -10.23 6.82
CA LEU A 17 -7.86 -9.31 5.88
C LEU A 17 -8.84 -8.25 5.40
N GLY A 18 -8.39 -7.01 5.30
CA GLY A 18 -9.07 -5.89 4.64
C GLY A 18 -8.06 -5.09 3.81
N VAL A 19 -8.53 -4.50 2.73
CA VAL A 19 -7.72 -3.69 1.82
C VAL A 19 -8.38 -2.36 1.58
N GLU A 20 -7.60 -1.29 1.65
CA GLU A 20 -7.97 0.06 1.22
C GLU A 20 -7.11 0.42 0.02
N GLU A 21 -7.74 0.94 -1.04
CA GLU A 21 -7.06 1.43 -2.23
C GLU A 21 -7.44 2.88 -2.50
N GLU A 22 -6.43 3.73 -2.63
CA GLU A 22 -6.58 5.13 -3.01
C GLU A 22 -6.34 5.29 -4.51
N PHE A 23 -7.18 6.07 -5.18
CA PHE A 23 -7.11 6.25 -6.62
C PHE A 23 -7.04 7.73 -7.00
N LEU A 24 -6.31 7.99 -8.09
CA LEU A 24 -6.26 9.29 -8.71
C LEU A 24 -7.44 9.49 -9.66
N LEU A 25 -8.09 10.65 -9.57
CA LEU A 25 -9.07 11.14 -10.52
C LEU A 25 -8.39 12.07 -11.53
N CYS A 26 -8.51 11.76 -12.81
CA CYS A 26 -7.95 12.55 -13.90
C CYS A 26 -9.02 13.00 -14.88
N ASP A 27 -8.74 14.10 -15.58
CA ASP A 27 -9.42 14.46 -16.81
C ASP A 27 -9.00 13.50 -17.92
N PRO A 28 -9.95 12.81 -18.59
CA PRO A 28 -9.62 11.76 -19.55
C PRO A 28 -8.95 12.23 -20.84
N GLN A 29 -9.02 13.54 -21.16
CA GLN A 29 -8.42 14.10 -22.38
C GLN A 29 -7.00 14.58 -22.12
N THR A 30 -6.75 15.16 -20.96
CA THR A 30 -5.48 15.82 -20.65
C THR A 30 -4.61 15.01 -19.68
N GLY A 31 -5.18 14.05 -18.96
CA GLY A 31 -4.52 13.28 -17.90
C GLY A 31 -4.16 14.12 -16.65
N ARG A 32 -4.64 15.36 -16.55
CA ARG A 32 -4.42 16.22 -15.40
C ARG A 32 -5.33 15.83 -14.23
N PRO A 33 -4.88 16.01 -12.97
CA PRO A 33 -5.72 15.76 -11.81
C PRO A 33 -7.04 16.54 -11.86
N SER A 34 -8.15 15.87 -11.53
CA SER A 34 -9.51 16.42 -11.55
C SER A 34 -10.04 16.57 -10.14
N LEU A 35 -10.35 17.79 -9.70
CA LEU A 35 -10.74 18.13 -8.32
C LEU A 35 -12.23 17.83 -8.04
N ARG A 36 -12.71 16.61 -8.35
CA ARG A 36 -14.13 16.24 -8.34
C ARG A 36 -14.48 15.06 -7.41
N ASN A 37 -13.66 14.78 -6.39
CA ASN A 37 -13.90 13.64 -5.50
C ASN A 37 -15.29 13.64 -4.84
N SER A 38 -15.81 14.79 -4.45
CA SER A 38 -17.12 14.89 -3.81
C SER A 38 -18.27 14.53 -4.78
N GLU A 39 -18.13 14.88 -6.06
CA GLU A 39 -19.09 14.55 -7.11
C GLU A 39 -18.99 13.06 -7.45
N VAL A 40 -17.78 12.52 -7.54
CA VAL A 40 -17.56 11.08 -7.75
C VAL A 40 -18.13 10.27 -6.58
N ALA A 41 -17.89 10.69 -5.33
CA ALA A 41 -18.48 10.03 -4.17
C ALA A 41 -20.01 10.12 -4.13
N ALA A 42 -20.60 11.20 -4.63
CA ALA A 42 -22.05 11.31 -4.79
C ALA A 42 -22.59 10.31 -5.83
N ALA A 43 -21.96 10.24 -7.00
CA ALA A 43 -22.31 9.26 -8.04
C ALA A 43 -22.09 7.81 -7.57
N GLY A 44 -21.03 7.58 -6.78
CA GLY A 44 -20.75 6.26 -6.18
C GLY A 44 -21.88 5.78 -5.26
N ARG A 45 -22.43 6.66 -4.43
CA ARG A 45 -23.59 6.31 -3.57
C ARG A 45 -24.81 5.88 -4.37
N GLU A 46 -25.04 6.48 -5.53
CA GLU A 46 -26.13 6.07 -6.45
C GLU A 46 -25.89 4.69 -7.06
N LEU A 47 -24.61 4.28 -7.18
CA LEU A 47 -24.19 2.96 -7.65
C LEU A 47 -24.07 1.91 -6.52
N GLY A 48 -24.31 2.31 -5.26
CA GLY A 48 -24.22 1.43 -4.10
C GLY A 48 -22.82 1.29 -3.51
N ILE A 49 -21.82 2.09 -3.94
CA ILE A 49 -20.50 2.12 -3.33
C ILE A 49 -20.29 3.36 -2.46
N SER A 50 -19.67 3.15 -1.28
CA SER A 50 -19.29 4.25 -0.37
C SER A 50 -17.82 4.58 -0.59
N LEU A 51 -17.54 5.75 -1.17
CA LEU A 51 -16.17 6.23 -1.39
C LEU A 51 -15.77 7.20 -0.28
N GLN A 52 -14.59 7.03 0.25
CA GLN A 52 -14.00 7.96 1.20
C GLN A 52 -13.33 9.11 0.44
N LEU A 53 -13.48 10.33 1.01
CA LEU A 53 -12.82 11.53 0.49
C LEU A 53 -11.49 11.71 1.19
N GLU A 54 -10.45 11.81 0.40
CA GLU A 54 -9.08 12.02 0.86
C GLU A 54 -8.72 13.51 1.06
N LEU A 55 -7.48 13.76 1.56
CA LEU A 55 -6.97 15.10 1.81
C LEU A 55 -7.10 15.98 0.57
N THR A 56 -6.81 15.45 -0.61
CA THR A 56 -6.91 16.20 -1.86
C THR A 56 -8.16 15.84 -2.66
N ARG A 57 -8.72 16.83 -3.36
CA ARG A 57 -9.96 16.70 -4.12
C ARG A 57 -9.86 15.85 -5.39
N CYS A 58 -8.67 15.43 -5.77
CA CYS A 58 -8.44 14.54 -6.92
C CYS A 58 -8.20 13.09 -6.50
N GLN A 59 -8.53 12.71 -5.26
CA GLN A 59 -8.40 11.36 -4.74
C GLN A 59 -9.72 10.84 -4.19
N VAL A 60 -9.94 9.55 -4.35
CA VAL A 60 -10.99 8.78 -3.69
C VAL A 60 -10.41 7.49 -3.16
N GLU A 61 -10.97 6.99 -2.07
CA GLU A 61 -10.58 5.73 -1.45
C GLU A 61 -11.74 4.75 -1.40
N THR A 62 -11.42 3.49 -1.64
CA THR A 62 -12.31 2.34 -1.45
C THR A 62 -11.77 1.43 -0.38
N SER A 63 -12.65 0.74 0.34
CA SER A 63 -12.29 -0.30 1.29
C SER A 63 -13.11 -1.56 1.05
N THR A 64 -12.46 -2.71 1.19
CA THR A 64 -13.14 -4.00 1.14
C THR A 64 -13.82 -4.32 2.46
N SER A 65 -14.78 -5.23 2.45
CA SER A 65 -15.25 -5.87 3.66
C SER A 65 -14.16 -6.76 4.26
N ILE A 66 -14.25 -7.01 5.58
CA ILE A 66 -13.36 -7.95 6.26
C ILE A 66 -13.63 -9.36 5.74
N GLY A 67 -12.60 -10.06 5.28
CA GLY A 67 -12.67 -11.42 4.77
C GLY A 67 -11.54 -12.31 5.28
N ASN A 68 -11.75 -13.63 5.24
CA ASN A 68 -10.72 -14.62 5.58
C ASN A 68 -10.18 -15.32 4.33
N HIS A 69 -10.87 -15.16 3.20
CA HIS A 69 -10.53 -15.85 1.96
C HIS A 69 -10.06 -14.86 0.89
N ILE A 70 -8.89 -15.13 0.36
CA ILE A 70 -8.26 -14.33 -0.70
C ILE A 70 -9.12 -14.25 -1.96
N ARG A 71 -9.88 -15.30 -2.28
CA ARG A 71 -10.78 -15.30 -3.47
C ARG A 71 -11.88 -14.24 -3.36
N ASP A 72 -12.51 -14.12 -2.19
CA ASP A 72 -13.56 -13.13 -1.95
C ASP A 72 -13.02 -11.70 -2.04
N LEU A 73 -11.75 -11.50 -1.63
CA LEU A 73 -11.07 -10.22 -1.73
C LEU A 73 -10.89 -9.79 -3.19
N ARG A 74 -10.53 -10.71 -4.08
CA ARG A 74 -10.36 -10.41 -5.51
C ARG A 74 -11.65 -9.86 -6.12
N ASP A 75 -12.76 -10.54 -5.88
CA ASP A 75 -14.07 -10.13 -6.43
C ASP A 75 -14.46 -8.74 -5.89
N GLN A 76 -14.25 -8.48 -4.61
CA GLN A 76 -14.50 -7.18 -4.00
C GLN A 76 -13.62 -6.06 -4.60
N LEU A 77 -12.34 -6.30 -4.81
CA LEU A 77 -11.42 -5.34 -5.43
C LEU A 77 -11.84 -5.03 -6.87
N CYS A 78 -12.17 -6.06 -7.66
CA CYS A 78 -12.65 -5.87 -9.03
C CYS A 78 -13.96 -5.07 -9.08
N GLU A 79 -14.92 -5.42 -8.24
CA GLU A 79 -16.20 -4.72 -8.14
C GLU A 79 -16.00 -3.27 -7.70
N SER A 80 -15.21 -3.04 -6.64
CA SER A 80 -14.92 -1.69 -6.14
C SER A 80 -14.26 -0.81 -7.17
N ARG A 81 -13.25 -1.31 -7.90
CA ARG A 81 -12.59 -0.57 -8.99
C ARG A 81 -13.58 -0.27 -10.12
N ALA A 82 -14.41 -1.23 -10.52
CA ALA A 82 -15.41 -1.03 -11.59
C ALA A 82 -16.46 0.01 -11.22
N LEU A 83 -17.08 -0.11 -10.04
CA LEU A 83 -18.10 0.85 -9.56
C LEU A 83 -17.51 2.26 -9.36
N THR A 84 -16.27 2.36 -8.86
CA THR A 84 -15.60 3.66 -8.70
C THR A 84 -15.30 4.30 -10.05
N ALA A 85 -14.90 3.50 -11.05
CA ALA A 85 -14.68 4.00 -12.42
C ALA A 85 -15.98 4.48 -13.07
N ASP A 86 -17.07 3.73 -12.90
CA ASP A 86 -18.38 4.14 -13.39
C ASP A 86 -18.84 5.45 -12.73
N ALA A 87 -18.61 5.60 -11.42
CA ALA A 87 -18.89 6.84 -10.72
C ALA A 87 -18.05 8.01 -11.25
N ALA A 88 -16.75 7.78 -11.49
CA ALA A 88 -15.86 8.78 -12.07
C ALA A 88 -16.28 9.17 -13.49
N ALA A 89 -16.61 8.20 -14.34
CA ALA A 89 -17.05 8.42 -15.71
C ALA A 89 -18.33 9.26 -15.78
N ARG A 90 -19.31 9.06 -14.88
CA ARG A 90 -20.56 9.85 -14.81
C ARG A 90 -20.31 11.34 -14.60
N VAL A 91 -19.21 11.71 -13.99
CA VAL A 91 -18.82 13.11 -13.76
C VAL A 91 -17.68 13.57 -14.66
N GLY A 92 -17.36 12.81 -15.73
CA GLY A 92 -16.35 13.16 -16.71
C GLY A 92 -14.91 13.03 -16.22
N CYS A 93 -14.67 12.13 -15.26
CA CYS A 93 -13.34 11.79 -14.75
C CYS A 93 -12.94 10.38 -15.18
N GLN A 94 -11.63 10.11 -15.20
CA GLN A 94 -11.04 8.79 -15.34
C GLN A 94 -10.38 8.38 -14.02
N LEU A 95 -10.58 7.13 -13.61
CA LEU A 95 -9.95 6.52 -12.43
C LEU A 95 -8.62 5.87 -12.81
N ILE A 96 -7.55 6.14 -12.06
CA ILE A 96 -6.23 5.56 -12.32
C ILE A 96 -5.57 5.10 -11.01
N ALA A 97 -5.15 3.83 -10.98
CA ALA A 97 -4.31 3.27 -9.91
C ALA A 97 -2.84 3.65 -10.15
N VAL A 98 -2.39 4.73 -9.52
CA VAL A 98 -1.02 5.25 -9.59
C VAL A 98 -0.68 5.99 -8.30
N GLY A 99 0.56 5.87 -7.80
CA GLY A 99 0.93 6.43 -6.49
C GLY A 99 1.02 7.96 -6.46
N THR A 100 1.28 8.63 -7.59
CA THR A 100 1.31 10.10 -7.71
C THR A 100 0.79 10.56 -9.06
N PRO A 101 0.25 11.79 -9.16
CA PRO A 101 -0.20 12.32 -10.44
C PRO A 101 0.96 12.54 -11.42
N PHE A 102 0.65 12.36 -12.69
CA PHE A 102 1.60 12.59 -13.79
C PHE A 102 1.94 14.08 -14.01
N TYR A 103 1.02 14.97 -13.67
CA TYR A 103 1.15 16.42 -13.74
C TYR A 103 0.77 17.04 -12.40
N ASP A 104 1.34 18.21 -12.11
CA ASP A 104 1.03 18.92 -10.89
C ASP A 104 -0.48 19.23 -10.80
N PRO A 105 -1.09 19.03 -9.62
CA PRO A 105 -2.50 19.34 -9.42
C PRO A 105 -2.74 20.85 -9.51
N PRO A 106 -3.99 21.26 -9.80
CA PRO A 106 -4.39 22.66 -9.69
C PRO A 106 -4.26 23.18 -8.24
N VAL A 107 -4.17 24.49 -8.07
CA VAL A 107 -4.25 25.16 -6.76
C VAL A 107 -5.63 24.90 -6.13
N ASP A 108 -5.73 24.97 -4.79
CA ASP A 108 -6.95 24.73 -4.00
C ASP A 108 -7.47 23.29 -4.02
N GLU A 109 -6.55 22.35 -4.00
CA GLU A 109 -6.83 20.90 -4.06
C GLU A 109 -7.37 20.28 -2.76
N ILE A 110 -7.38 21.00 -1.63
CA ILE A 110 -7.74 20.44 -0.32
C ILE A 110 -9.25 20.21 -0.21
N THR A 111 -9.62 19.00 0.19
CA THR A 111 -11.01 18.60 0.43
C THR A 111 -11.64 19.41 1.57
N GLN A 112 -12.89 19.88 1.38
CA GLN A 112 -13.61 20.76 2.29
C GLN A 112 -14.19 20.00 3.51
N LYS A 113 -13.30 19.31 4.26
CA LYS A 113 -13.59 18.72 5.58
C LYS A 113 -12.83 19.49 6.64
N SER A 114 -13.47 19.76 7.79
CA SER A 114 -12.87 20.55 8.90
C SER A 114 -11.51 20.00 9.35
N ARG A 115 -11.35 18.68 9.36
CA ARG A 115 -10.08 18.02 9.68
C ARG A 115 -8.99 18.39 8.69
N TYR A 116 -9.26 18.31 7.39
CA TYR A 116 -8.29 18.60 6.34
C TYR A 116 -7.93 20.08 6.27
N GLN A 117 -8.89 20.97 6.54
CA GLN A 117 -8.62 22.41 6.65
C GLN A 117 -7.69 22.73 7.83
N ARG A 118 -7.86 22.06 8.98
CA ARG A 118 -6.92 22.18 10.11
C ARG A 118 -5.54 21.67 9.76
N MET A 119 -5.45 20.54 9.05
CA MET A 119 -4.17 20.00 8.57
C MET A 119 -3.47 20.99 7.63
N ALA A 120 -4.19 21.56 6.66
CA ALA A 120 -3.64 22.54 5.74
C ALA A 120 -3.14 23.80 6.49
N GLY A 121 -3.88 24.26 7.49
CA GLY A 121 -3.46 25.41 8.32
C GLY A 121 -2.24 25.13 9.18
N GLN A 122 -2.06 23.90 9.67
CA GLN A 122 -0.93 23.52 10.52
C GLN A 122 0.34 23.19 9.72
N PHE A 123 0.20 22.45 8.62
CA PHE A 123 1.33 21.85 7.90
C PHE A 123 1.68 22.56 6.59
N GLY A 124 0.83 23.49 6.13
CA GLY A 124 1.09 24.31 4.94
C GLY A 124 1.42 23.47 3.71
N ALA A 125 2.50 23.81 3.01
CA ALA A 125 2.90 23.16 1.75
C ALA A 125 3.15 21.65 1.81
N ILE A 126 3.24 21.03 3.00
CA ILE A 126 3.31 19.56 3.11
C ILE A 126 2.01 18.91 2.64
N THR A 127 0.87 19.61 2.81
CA THR A 127 -0.44 19.11 2.39
C THR A 127 -0.68 19.22 0.88
N GLU A 128 0.18 19.93 0.15
CA GLU A 128 0.10 20.11 -1.30
C GLU A 128 0.65 18.90 -2.06
N GLY A 129 0.30 17.70 -1.67
CA GLY A 129 0.83 16.50 -2.28
C GLY A 129 -0.24 15.44 -2.47
N VAL A 130 -0.49 15.07 -3.72
CA VAL A 130 -1.40 13.97 -4.06
C VAL A 130 -0.64 12.66 -4.01
N MET A 131 -1.08 11.75 -3.18
CA MET A 131 -0.41 10.47 -2.93
C MET A 131 -1.44 9.37 -2.74
N CYS A 132 -1.46 8.39 -3.64
CA CYS A 132 -2.37 7.25 -3.58
C CYS A 132 -1.63 5.99 -3.13
N GLY A 133 -2.01 5.47 -1.98
CA GLY A 133 -1.47 4.27 -1.38
C GLY A 133 -2.42 3.07 -1.45
N CYS A 134 -1.91 1.96 -0.95
CA CYS A 134 -2.69 0.78 -0.65
C CYS A 134 -2.38 0.36 0.79
N HIS A 135 -3.42 0.24 1.62
CA HIS A 135 -3.29 -0.15 3.01
C HIS A 135 -3.85 -1.57 3.19
N ILE A 136 -3.06 -2.40 3.88
CA ILE A 136 -3.45 -3.78 4.16
C ILE A 136 -3.65 -3.93 5.66
N HIS A 137 -4.88 -4.25 6.06
CA HIS A 137 -5.26 -4.52 7.42
C HIS A 137 -5.30 -6.02 7.68
N VAL A 138 -4.56 -6.49 8.68
CA VAL A 138 -4.59 -7.89 9.11
C VAL A 138 -5.06 -7.96 10.55
N GLY A 139 -6.08 -8.79 10.82
CA GLY A 139 -6.71 -8.92 12.14
C GLY A 139 -5.75 -9.44 13.20
N VAL A 140 -5.58 -8.66 14.28
CA VAL A 140 -4.81 -9.00 15.48
C VAL A 140 -5.47 -8.32 16.67
N GLU A 141 -6.19 -9.07 17.50
CA GLU A 141 -6.96 -8.53 18.61
C GLU A 141 -6.08 -8.10 19.80
N ASP A 142 -5.00 -8.85 20.08
CA ASP A 142 -4.08 -8.57 21.17
C ASP A 142 -3.10 -7.45 20.80
N ARG A 143 -3.21 -6.32 21.48
CA ARG A 143 -2.39 -5.12 21.22
C ARG A 143 -0.90 -5.34 21.52
N GLU A 144 -0.54 -6.10 22.56
CA GLU A 144 0.86 -6.44 22.84
C GLU A 144 1.44 -7.30 21.73
N ARG A 145 0.66 -8.28 21.23
CA ARG A 145 1.03 -9.08 20.08
C ARG A 145 1.15 -8.22 18.81
N SER A 146 0.28 -7.23 18.62
CA SER A 146 0.36 -6.29 17.49
C SER A 146 1.67 -5.53 17.47
N VAL A 147 2.13 -5.03 18.60
CA VAL A 147 3.42 -4.34 18.72
C VAL A 147 4.60 -5.28 18.39
N GLN A 148 4.57 -6.50 18.90
CA GLN A 148 5.59 -7.50 18.58
C GLN A 148 5.59 -7.85 17.07
N ILE A 149 4.41 -8.02 16.48
CA ILE A 149 4.26 -8.24 15.03
C ILE A 149 4.85 -7.06 14.24
N ILE A 150 4.54 -5.81 14.59
CA ILE A 150 5.11 -4.62 13.95
C ILE A 150 6.65 -4.72 13.95
N ASN A 151 7.27 -5.08 15.06
CA ASN A 151 8.73 -5.23 15.15
C ASN A 151 9.26 -6.31 14.20
N HIS A 152 8.56 -7.44 14.04
CA HIS A 152 8.93 -8.50 13.10
C HIS A 152 8.75 -8.08 11.63
N LEU A 153 7.81 -7.17 11.33
CA LEU A 153 7.55 -6.70 9.96
C LEU A 153 8.55 -5.65 9.49
N ARG A 154 9.16 -4.88 10.41
CA ARG A 154 10.09 -3.78 10.07
C ARG A 154 11.16 -4.14 9.04
N PRO A 155 11.88 -5.26 9.13
CA PRO A 155 12.92 -5.63 8.16
C PRO A 155 12.41 -5.84 6.72
N TRP A 156 11.11 -6.14 6.54
CA TRP A 156 10.49 -6.47 5.26
C TRP A 156 9.86 -5.29 4.55
N LEU A 157 9.67 -4.15 5.25
CA LEU A 157 9.08 -2.93 4.68
C LEU A 157 9.77 -2.46 3.39
N PRO A 158 11.12 -2.41 3.29
CA PRO A 158 11.78 -2.00 2.06
C PRO A 158 11.47 -2.93 0.87
N THR A 159 11.31 -4.23 1.13
CA THR A 159 11.00 -5.20 0.08
C THR A 159 9.57 -5.03 -0.44
N LEU A 160 8.60 -4.80 0.44
CA LEU A 160 7.22 -4.49 0.07
C LEU A 160 7.13 -3.19 -0.75
N LEU A 161 7.85 -2.14 -0.35
CA LEU A 161 7.92 -0.88 -1.08
C LEU A 161 8.51 -1.07 -2.50
N ALA A 162 9.61 -1.80 -2.62
CA ALA A 162 10.21 -2.05 -3.92
C ALA A 162 9.29 -2.84 -4.87
N LEU A 163 8.56 -3.82 -4.31
CA LEU A 163 7.62 -4.66 -5.05
C LEU A 163 6.44 -3.85 -5.60
N THR A 164 5.89 -2.93 -4.80
CA THR A 164 4.67 -2.19 -5.10
C THR A 164 4.89 -0.80 -5.67
N ALA A 165 6.13 -0.41 -5.95
CA ALA A 165 6.44 0.89 -6.51
C ALA A 165 5.68 1.14 -7.82
N ASN A 166 4.91 2.26 -7.86
CA ASN A 166 4.03 2.61 -8.97
C ASN A 166 3.90 4.13 -9.16
N SER A 167 4.97 4.90 -8.90
CA SER A 167 4.92 6.36 -9.01
C SER A 167 6.24 7.00 -9.52
N PRO A 168 6.82 6.52 -10.65
CA PRO A 168 8.09 7.07 -11.13
C PRO A 168 7.93 8.40 -11.85
N ILE A 169 6.73 8.71 -12.36
CA ILE A 169 6.46 9.88 -13.20
C ILE A 169 5.72 10.95 -12.39
N SER A 170 6.27 12.16 -12.33
CA SER A 170 5.63 13.33 -11.71
C SER A 170 6.12 14.60 -12.39
N GLY A 171 5.27 15.63 -12.46
CA GLY A 171 5.59 16.88 -13.18
C GLY A 171 5.94 16.67 -14.66
N GLY A 172 5.33 15.67 -15.30
CA GLY A 172 5.54 15.33 -16.72
C GLY A 172 6.86 14.62 -17.04
N ARG A 173 7.61 14.13 -16.05
CA ARG A 173 8.95 13.54 -16.23
C ARG A 173 9.21 12.37 -15.26
N ASP A 174 10.20 11.53 -15.60
CA ASP A 174 10.75 10.56 -14.66
C ASP A 174 11.47 11.29 -13.53
N THR A 175 11.07 11.03 -12.30
CA THR A 175 11.65 11.62 -11.08
C THR A 175 13.00 11.00 -10.72
N GLY A 176 13.33 9.86 -11.32
CA GLY A 176 14.44 9.02 -10.95
C GLY A 176 14.17 8.11 -9.75
N TYR A 177 12.97 8.12 -9.18
CA TYR A 177 12.53 7.23 -8.10
C TYR A 177 11.45 6.26 -8.63
N ALA A 178 11.45 5.03 -8.16
CA ALA A 178 10.42 4.05 -8.52
C ALA A 178 9.12 4.34 -7.75
N SER A 179 9.22 4.72 -6.47
CA SER A 179 8.14 5.26 -5.66
C SER A 179 8.43 6.71 -5.28
N TRP A 180 7.92 7.65 -6.06
CA TRP A 180 7.97 9.07 -5.73
C TRP A 180 6.99 9.41 -4.60
N ARG A 181 5.87 8.67 -4.51
CA ARG A 181 4.93 8.75 -3.39
C ARG A 181 5.63 8.63 -2.05
N TYR A 182 6.48 7.62 -1.87
CA TYR A 182 7.19 7.40 -0.60
C TYR A 182 8.08 8.59 -0.23
N VAL A 183 8.75 9.19 -1.21
CA VAL A 183 9.58 10.39 -1.00
C VAL A 183 8.73 11.60 -0.59
N LEU A 184 7.58 11.80 -1.25
CA LEU A 184 6.65 12.88 -0.91
C LEU A 184 6.03 12.66 0.48
N PHE A 185 5.63 11.42 0.78
CA PHE A 185 5.05 11.05 2.07
C PHE A 185 6.05 11.22 3.22
N GLY A 186 7.35 11.02 2.95
CA GLY A 186 8.44 11.24 3.90
C GLY A 186 8.59 12.68 4.40
N ARG A 187 7.85 13.65 3.85
CA ARG A 187 7.80 15.03 4.35
C ARG A 187 6.93 15.19 5.61
N TRP A 188 5.98 14.26 5.83
CA TRP A 188 5.17 14.28 7.05
C TRP A 188 6.00 13.89 8.25
N PRO A 189 5.91 14.62 9.38
CA PRO A 189 6.82 14.44 10.51
C PRO A 189 6.69 13.07 11.20
N SER A 190 5.54 12.40 11.08
CA SER A 190 5.27 11.08 11.65
C SER A 190 5.44 9.94 10.66
N SER A 191 5.96 10.18 9.44
CA SER A 191 6.09 9.17 8.40
C SER A 191 7.36 8.33 8.53
N GLY A 192 7.37 7.22 7.79
CA GLY A 192 8.52 6.31 7.68
C GLY A 192 8.39 5.06 8.54
N PRO A 193 9.43 4.23 8.57
CA PRO A 193 9.39 3.00 9.36
C PRO A 193 9.26 3.31 10.86
N PRO A 194 8.40 2.58 11.59
CA PRO A 194 8.21 2.80 13.01
C PRO A 194 9.48 2.49 13.80
N PRO A 195 9.69 3.10 14.98
CA PRO A 195 10.73 2.67 15.91
C PRO A 195 10.48 1.22 16.37
N PHE A 196 11.48 0.62 16.99
CA PHE A 196 11.30 -0.64 17.70
C PHE A 196 10.58 -0.37 19.02
N PHE A 197 9.49 -1.07 19.29
CA PHE A 197 8.71 -0.90 20.51
C PHE A 197 8.92 -2.07 21.47
N GLU A 198 9.23 -1.77 22.72
CA GLU A 198 9.42 -2.79 23.76
C GLU A 198 8.09 -3.35 24.29
N SER A 199 7.02 -2.55 24.22
CA SER A 199 5.69 -2.89 24.72
C SER A 199 4.61 -2.01 24.09
N VAL A 200 3.33 -2.35 24.31
CA VAL A 200 2.22 -1.50 23.93
C VAL A 200 2.26 -0.13 24.63
N GLY A 201 2.69 -0.09 25.90
CA GLY A 201 2.88 1.16 26.62
C GLY A 201 3.91 2.07 25.95
N HIS A 202 5.05 1.52 25.52
CA HIS A 202 6.06 2.29 24.75
C HIS A 202 5.49 2.83 23.43
N TYR A 203 4.66 2.05 22.72
CA TYR A 203 3.97 2.53 21.52
C TYR A 203 3.02 3.69 21.83
N GLU A 204 2.19 3.56 22.88
CA GLU A 204 1.23 4.56 23.29
C GLU A 204 1.90 5.85 23.76
N ASP A 205 2.99 5.75 24.52
CA ASP A 205 3.79 6.89 24.96
C ASP A 205 4.41 7.65 23.77
N ALA A 206 4.90 6.93 22.75
CA ALA A 206 5.43 7.55 21.54
C ALA A 206 4.33 8.30 20.75
N VAL A 207 3.13 7.74 20.65
CA VAL A 207 1.97 8.42 20.02
C VAL A 207 1.54 9.64 20.84
N ALA A 208 1.43 9.49 22.18
CA ALA A 208 1.06 10.58 23.06
C ALA A 208 2.05 11.76 22.98
N ALA A 209 3.35 11.49 22.97
CA ALA A 209 4.38 12.52 22.84
C ALA A 209 4.27 13.30 21.51
N THR A 210 3.95 12.63 20.39
CA THR A 210 3.74 13.31 19.10
C THR A 210 2.47 14.17 19.09
N LEU A 211 1.41 13.75 19.78
CA LEU A 211 0.19 14.53 19.97
C LEU A 211 0.43 15.77 20.85
N GLU A 212 1.07 15.59 22.01
CA GLU A 212 1.34 16.68 22.97
C GLU A 212 2.25 17.77 22.36
N THR A 213 3.18 17.38 21.51
CA THR A 213 4.08 18.33 20.83
C THR A 213 3.47 19.01 19.62
N GLY A 214 2.23 18.62 19.19
CA GLY A 214 1.56 19.15 18.02
C GLY A 214 2.18 18.70 16.68
N VAL A 215 3.04 17.69 16.71
CA VAL A 215 3.62 17.05 15.51
C VAL A 215 2.54 16.33 14.70
N ILE A 216 1.50 15.85 15.37
CA ILE A 216 0.26 15.34 14.75
C ILE A 216 -0.95 15.98 15.45
N LEU A 217 -2.09 16.11 14.75
CA LEU A 217 -3.32 16.71 15.27
C LEU A 217 -4.30 15.69 15.87
N ASP A 218 -4.16 14.43 15.46
CA ASP A 218 -4.97 13.31 15.92
C ASP A 218 -4.22 11.98 15.66
N PRO A 219 -4.62 10.86 16.29
CA PRO A 219 -3.96 9.56 16.13
C PRO A 219 -3.95 9.02 14.69
N HIS A 220 -4.91 9.39 13.85
CA HIS A 220 -4.92 8.99 12.44
C HIS A 220 -3.71 9.54 11.66
N MET A 221 -3.04 10.59 12.19
CA MET A 221 -1.82 11.16 11.61
C MET A 221 -0.54 10.44 12.05
N VAL A 222 -0.61 9.30 12.71
CA VAL A 222 0.52 8.41 12.89
C VAL A 222 0.78 7.71 11.56
N TYR A 223 1.66 8.28 10.75
CA TYR A 223 1.93 7.87 9.36
C TYR A 223 3.09 6.89 9.23
N TRP A 224 3.36 6.10 10.28
CA TRP A 224 4.34 5.01 10.18
C TRP A 224 3.95 4.02 9.08
N ASP A 225 4.96 3.46 8.41
CA ASP A 225 4.81 2.49 7.32
C ASP A 225 4.06 1.21 7.72
N VAL A 226 4.07 0.88 9.00
CA VAL A 226 3.24 -0.13 9.66
C VAL A 226 2.87 0.36 11.05
N ARG A 227 1.59 0.19 11.45
CA ARG A 227 1.07 0.64 12.75
C ARG A 227 -0.04 -0.26 13.26
N MET A 228 -0.44 -0.09 14.51
CA MET A 228 -1.77 -0.53 14.95
C MET A 228 -2.81 0.43 14.36
N SER A 229 -3.92 -0.11 13.86
CA SER A 229 -5.04 0.74 13.48
C SER A 229 -5.65 1.40 14.73
N ASP A 230 -6.08 2.64 14.57
CA ASP A 230 -6.63 3.43 15.69
C ASP A 230 -8.06 2.97 16.09
N HIS A 231 -8.81 2.42 15.16
CA HIS A 231 -10.23 2.08 15.34
C HIS A 231 -10.58 0.62 15.00
N LEU A 232 -9.66 -0.15 14.44
CA LEU A 232 -9.84 -1.56 14.12
C LEU A 232 -8.82 -2.42 14.87
N PRO A 233 -9.17 -3.65 15.29
CA PRO A 233 -8.22 -4.57 15.92
C PRO A 233 -7.30 -5.20 14.86
N THR A 234 -6.50 -4.38 14.17
CA THR A 234 -5.63 -4.81 13.07
C THR A 234 -4.24 -4.19 13.17
N VAL A 235 -3.26 -4.90 12.61
CA VAL A 235 -1.99 -4.32 12.17
C VAL A 235 -2.20 -3.85 10.72
N GLU A 236 -1.85 -2.58 10.46
CA GLU A 236 -2.07 -1.90 9.18
C GLU A 236 -0.72 -1.57 8.53
N ILE A 237 -0.51 -2.11 7.33
CA ILE A 237 0.68 -1.84 6.50
C ILE A 237 0.32 -0.77 5.47
N ARG A 238 1.10 0.34 5.41
CA ARG A 238 0.80 1.58 4.67
C ARG A 238 1.88 1.98 3.67
N ILE A 239 3.00 1.27 3.66
CA ILE A 239 4.21 1.66 2.90
C ILE A 239 4.00 1.67 1.38
N SER A 240 3.03 0.91 0.88
CA SER A 240 2.87 0.60 -0.54
C SER A 240 2.20 1.73 -1.33
N ASP A 241 2.70 2.03 -2.54
CA ASP A 241 1.90 2.71 -3.55
C ASP A 241 0.67 1.85 -3.88
N VAL A 242 -0.42 2.45 -4.36
CA VAL A 242 -1.52 1.65 -4.89
C VAL A 242 -1.00 0.80 -6.08
N PRO A 243 -1.14 -0.54 -6.03
CA PRO A 243 -0.66 -1.38 -7.13
C PRO A 243 -1.44 -1.15 -8.43
N ALA A 244 -0.75 -1.29 -9.55
CA ALA A 244 -1.34 -0.98 -10.86
C ALA A 244 -2.49 -1.92 -11.24
N THR A 245 -2.45 -3.19 -10.80
CA THR A 245 -3.44 -4.21 -11.13
C THR A 245 -4.01 -4.84 -9.85
N VAL A 246 -5.22 -5.40 -9.95
CA VAL A 246 -5.82 -6.17 -8.85
C VAL A 246 -4.95 -7.37 -8.46
N GLU A 247 -4.30 -8.03 -9.41
CA GLU A 247 -3.41 -9.16 -9.14
C GLU A 247 -2.20 -8.75 -8.27
N GLU A 248 -1.64 -7.57 -8.53
CA GLU A 248 -0.54 -7.01 -7.72
C GLU A 248 -1.03 -6.66 -6.31
N THR A 249 -2.25 -6.10 -6.15
CA THR A 249 -2.87 -5.84 -4.84
C THR A 249 -3.09 -7.13 -4.07
N MET A 250 -3.60 -8.18 -4.74
CA MET A 250 -3.79 -9.51 -4.16
C MET A 250 -2.47 -10.11 -3.66
N THR A 251 -1.41 -9.99 -4.49
CA THR A 251 -0.08 -10.49 -4.13
C THR A 251 0.46 -9.78 -2.88
N LEU A 252 0.32 -8.44 -2.82
CA LEU A 252 0.69 -7.65 -1.64
C LEU A 252 -0.09 -8.11 -0.41
N ALA A 253 -1.41 -8.19 -0.51
CA ALA A 253 -2.30 -8.55 0.59
C ALA A 253 -1.97 -9.94 1.16
N THR A 254 -1.73 -10.92 0.27
CA THR A 254 -1.38 -12.29 0.66
C THR A 254 -0.01 -12.36 1.33
N LEU A 255 1.00 -11.65 0.80
CA LEU A 255 2.33 -11.58 1.41
C LEU A 255 2.29 -10.93 2.80
N VAL A 256 1.51 -9.86 2.96
CA VAL A 256 1.34 -9.18 4.25
C VAL A 256 0.62 -10.09 5.26
N GLN A 257 -0.45 -10.76 4.85
CA GLN A 257 -1.15 -11.72 5.70
C GLN A 257 -0.21 -12.86 6.16
N ALA A 258 0.60 -13.37 5.23
CA ALA A 258 1.59 -14.42 5.54
C ALA A 258 2.72 -13.91 6.46
N LEU A 259 3.17 -12.65 6.30
CA LEU A 259 4.13 -12.02 7.22
C LEU A 259 3.58 -11.93 8.64
N VAL A 260 2.32 -11.47 8.80
CA VAL A 260 1.67 -11.41 10.12
C VAL A 260 1.49 -12.80 10.72
N GLY A 261 1.11 -13.79 9.91
CA GLY A 261 1.02 -15.19 10.34
C GLY A 261 2.37 -15.75 10.80
N THR A 262 3.42 -15.52 10.03
CA THR A 262 4.79 -15.94 10.36
C THR A 262 5.29 -15.28 11.64
N ALA A 263 5.10 -13.95 11.77
CA ALA A 263 5.43 -13.22 12.99
C ALA A 263 4.67 -13.75 14.21
N SER A 264 3.37 -14.00 14.06
CA SER A 264 2.53 -14.60 15.11
C SER A 264 3.06 -15.97 15.56
N ALA A 265 3.49 -16.81 14.62
CA ALA A 265 4.05 -18.13 14.92
C ALA A 265 5.41 -18.01 15.65
N ALA A 266 6.26 -17.09 15.23
CA ALA A 266 7.56 -16.78 15.86
C ALA A 266 7.36 -16.32 17.32
N ILE A 267 6.46 -15.37 17.55
CA ILE A 267 6.11 -14.86 18.88
C ILE A 267 5.60 -16.00 19.79
N THR A 268 4.77 -16.91 19.27
CA THR A 268 4.25 -18.04 20.02
C THR A 268 5.37 -19.01 20.46
N LYS A 269 6.47 -19.08 19.70
CA LYS A 269 7.68 -19.83 20.06
C LYS A 269 8.60 -19.09 21.02
N GLY A 270 8.32 -17.82 21.34
CA GLY A 270 9.17 -16.96 22.14
C GLY A 270 10.34 -16.35 21.37
N GLU A 271 10.27 -16.33 20.02
CA GLU A 271 11.27 -15.71 19.17
C GLU A 271 11.12 -14.18 19.22
N VAL A 272 12.23 -13.47 19.38
CA VAL A 272 12.26 -12.00 19.42
C VAL A 272 12.53 -11.46 18.03
N ALA A 273 11.87 -10.35 17.68
CA ALA A 273 12.08 -9.66 16.40
C ALA A 273 13.53 -9.17 16.25
N PRO A 274 14.09 -9.17 15.03
CA PRO A 274 15.43 -8.66 14.78
C PRO A 274 15.57 -7.19 15.22
N ALA A 275 16.61 -6.89 15.97
CA ALA A 275 16.94 -5.52 16.39
C ALA A 275 17.64 -4.77 15.25
N VAL A 276 16.85 -4.29 14.28
CA VAL A 276 17.33 -3.52 13.14
C VAL A 276 17.49 -2.05 13.52
N ASP A 277 18.68 -1.48 13.23
CA ASP A 277 18.94 -0.06 13.42
C ASP A 277 17.99 0.81 12.61
N GLN A 278 17.46 1.87 13.21
CA GLN A 278 16.45 2.73 12.61
C GLN A 278 16.96 3.48 11.39
N GLU A 279 18.20 3.98 11.42
CA GLU A 279 18.78 4.73 10.30
C GLU A 279 19.10 3.79 9.13
N LEU A 280 19.52 2.55 9.42
CA LEU A 280 19.72 1.53 8.40
C LEU A 280 18.41 1.16 7.70
N LEU A 281 17.32 1.03 8.48
CA LEU A 281 15.99 0.75 7.94
C LEU A 281 15.49 1.91 7.06
N ARG A 282 15.67 3.16 7.50
CA ARG A 282 15.35 4.35 6.70
C ARG A 282 16.14 4.39 5.39
N ALA A 283 17.46 4.08 5.46
CA ALA A 283 18.30 3.99 4.26
C ALA A 283 17.84 2.89 3.30
N ALA A 284 17.39 1.74 3.83
CA ALA A 284 16.86 0.65 3.03
C ALA A 284 15.53 1.04 2.34
N CYS A 285 14.63 1.71 3.04
CA CYS A 285 13.38 2.23 2.46
C CYS A 285 13.67 3.30 1.40
N TRP A 286 14.60 4.23 1.65
CA TRP A 286 15.00 5.20 0.63
C TRP A 286 15.54 4.51 -0.63
N ARG A 287 16.39 3.49 -0.48
CA ARG A 287 16.91 2.73 -1.62
C ARG A 287 15.81 1.99 -2.37
N ALA A 288 14.87 1.39 -1.66
CA ALA A 288 13.71 0.74 -2.26
C ALA A 288 12.84 1.73 -3.05
N ALA A 289 12.57 2.92 -2.49
CA ALA A 289 11.86 3.98 -3.20
C ALA A 289 12.62 4.47 -4.44
N ARG A 290 13.96 4.57 -4.35
CA ARG A 290 14.83 5.04 -5.44
C ARG A 290 14.95 4.03 -6.56
N ASP A 291 15.31 2.80 -6.23
CA ASP A 291 15.73 1.77 -7.18
C ASP A 291 14.56 0.85 -7.59
N GLY A 292 13.57 0.64 -6.72
CA GLY A 292 12.44 -0.25 -6.98
C GLY A 292 12.87 -1.68 -7.26
N LEU A 293 12.08 -2.36 -8.08
CA LEU A 293 12.28 -3.78 -8.41
C LEU A 293 13.42 -4.01 -9.42
N ASP A 294 13.77 -3.02 -10.24
CA ASP A 294 14.89 -3.11 -11.22
C ASP A 294 16.27 -2.91 -10.59
N GLY A 295 16.34 -2.53 -9.32
CA GLY A 295 17.61 -2.12 -8.71
C GLY A 295 18.12 -3.04 -7.62
N ARG A 296 18.77 -2.40 -6.63
CA ARG A 296 19.37 -3.07 -5.48
C ARG A 296 18.55 -2.81 -4.23
N SER A 297 18.37 -3.82 -3.43
CA SER A 297 17.77 -3.76 -2.09
C SER A 297 18.85 -3.89 -1.02
N LEU A 298 18.72 -3.16 0.06
CA LEU A 298 19.57 -3.32 1.23
C LEU A 298 18.91 -4.33 2.19
N ASP A 299 19.56 -5.47 2.36
CA ASP A 299 19.23 -6.41 3.42
C ASP A 299 19.70 -5.85 4.76
N VAL A 300 18.76 -5.46 5.59
CA VAL A 300 19.03 -4.74 6.85
C VAL A 300 19.59 -5.63 7.96
N GLU A 301 19.42 -6.94 7.85
CA GLU A 301 19.99 -7.89 8.83
C GLU A 301 21.47 -8.20 8.54
N SER A 302 21.79 -8.49 7.28
CA SER A 302 23.18 -8.78 6.89
C SER A 302 24.00 -7.54 6.47
N VAL A 303 23.35 -6.39 6.32
CA VAL A 303 23.91 -5.12 5.82
C VAL A 303 24.56 -5.31 4.43
N ARG A 304 23.90 -6.08 3.56
CA ARG A 304 24.38 -6.39 2.20
C ARG A 304 23.40 -5.92 1.13
N LEU A 305 23.96 -5.54 0.00
CA LEU A 305 23.16 -5.22 -1.18
C LEU A 305 22.84 -6.49 -1.96
N LEU A 306 21.55 -6.78 -2.08
CA LEU A 306 20.97 -7.82 -2.93
C LEU A 306 20.39 -7.20 -4.20
N THR A 307 20.05 -7.99 -5.22
CA THR A 307 19.09 -7.54 -6.20
C THR A 307 17.70 -7.48 -5.55
N ALA A 308 16.82 -6.58 -6.03
CA ALA A 308 15.47 -6.52 -5.49
C ALA A 308 14.71 -7.86 -5.65
N HIS A 309 14.93 -8.57 -6.75
CA HIS A 309 14.40 -9.93 -6.96
C HIS A 309 14.88 -10.93 -5.89
N GLN A 310 16.16 -10.86 -5.48
CA GLN A 310 16.67 -11.71 -4.40
C GLN A 310 16.01 -11.34 -3.05
N ALA A 311 15.79 -10.05 -2.79
CA ALA A 311 15.09 -9.62 -1.58
C ALA A 311 13.64 -10.13 -1.53
N VAL A 312 12.92 -10.06 -2.65
CA VAL A 312 11.55 -10.62 -2.74
C VAL A 312 11.55 -12.13 -2.56
N ARG A 313 12.50 -12.86 -3.15
CA ARG A 313 12.60 -14.31 -2.94
C ARG A 313 12.86 -14.66 -1.48
N ARG A 314 13.74 -13.93 -0.80
CA ARG A 314 13.96 -14.12 0.65
C ARG A 314 12.70 -13.86 1.48
N LEU A 315 11.89 -12.87 1.09
CA LEU A 315 10.59 -12.64 1.70
C LEU A 315 9.69 -13.86 1.52
N VAL A 316 9.58 -14.39 0.29
CA VAL A 316 8.77 -15.58 0.01
C VAL A 316 9.26 -16.80 0.80
N ASP A 317 10.58 -17.07 0.81
CA ASP A 317 11.17 -18.16 1.58
C ASP A 317 10.86 -18.03 3.09
N HIS A 318 10.88 -16.80 3.62
CA HIS A 318 10.55 -16.52 5.02
C HIS A 318 9.08 -16.82 5.37
N VAL A 319 8.16 -16.51 4.45
CA VAL A 319 6.72 -16.68 4.68
C VAL A 319 6.15 -17.97 4.06
N GLU A 320 6.96 -18.79 3.40
CA GLU A 320 6.54 -20.04 2.75
C GLU A 320 5.70 -20.94 3.66
N PRO A 321 6.08 -21.17 4.95
CA PRO A 321 5.28 -22.01 5.83
C PRO A 321 3.85 -21.47 6.05
N ALA A 322 3.70 -20.14 6.16
CA ALA A 322 2.40 -19.51 6.31
C ALA A 322 1.60 -19.55 5.00
N LEU A 323 2.23 -19.21 3.87
CA LEU A 323 1.61 -19.29 2.55
C LEU A 323 1.11 -20.70 2.24
N THR A 324 1.89 -21.72 2.58
CA THR A 324 1.51 -23.13 2.39
C THR A 324 0.34 -23.50 3.28
N ALA A 325 0.35 -23.09 4.55
CA ALA A 325 -0.74 -23.35 5.49
C ALA A 325 -2.05 -22.66 5.08
N PHE A 326 -1.96 -21.46 4.44
CA PHE A 326 -3.11 -20.73 3.91
C PHE A 326 -3.56 -21.22 2.53
N GLY A 327 -2.76 -22.08 1.86
CA GLY A 327 -3.05 -22.60 0.52
C GLY A 327 -2.73 -21.61 -0.63
N GLU A 328 -1.89 -20.59 -0.38
CA GLU A 328 -1.65 -19.47 -1.28
C GLU A 328 -0.25 -19.48 -1.93
N PHE A 329 0.62 -20.43 -1.58
CA PHE A 329 2.02 -20.42 -2.03
C PHE A 329 2.18 -20.46 -3.55
N GLU A 330 1.47 -21.35 -4.24
CA GLU A 330 1.56 -21.49 -5.70
C GLU A 330 1.04 -20.24 -6.41
N GLN A 331 -0.06 -19.66 -5.93
CA GLN A 331 -0.64 -18.46 -6.53
C GLN A 331 0.27 -17.25 -6.38
N VAL A 332 0.83 -17.02 -5.18
CA VAL A 332 1.77 -15.92 -4.94
C VAL A 332 3.03 -16.08 -5.79
N THR A 333 3.59 -17.29 -5.87
CA THR A 333 4.79 -17.55 -6.68
C THR A 333 4.53 -17.28 -8.15
N ALA A 334 3.41 -17.77 -8.71
CA ALA A 334 3.03 -17.51 -10.09
C ALA A 334 2.78 -16.02 -10.39
N SER A 335 2.20 -15.30 -9.44
CA SER A 335 1.97 -13.86 -9.55
C SER A 335 3.28 -13.08 -9.54
N LEU A 336 4.21 -13.42 -8.65
CA LEU A 336 5.54 -12.82 -8.59
C LEU A 336 6.36 -13.09 -9.85
N ASP A 337 6.28 -14.28 -10.43
CA ASP A 337 6.93 -14.59 -11.71
C ASP A 337 6.39 -13.70 -12.86
N LYS A 338 5.09 -13.38 -12.86
CA LYS A 338 4.53 -12.41 -13.81
C LYS A 338 5.07 -11.00 -13.56
N VAL A 339 5.15 -10.56 -12.29
CA VAL A 339 5.72 -9.25 -11.92
C VAL A 339 7.20 -9.18 -12.31
N PHE A 340 7.98 -10.22 -12.08
CA PHE A 340 9.40 -10.26 -12.49
C PHE A 340 9.59 -10.23 -14.00
N SER A 341 8.68 -10.84 -14.75
CA SER A 341 8.74 -10.90 -16.22
C SER A 341 8.25 -9.63 -16.89
N ASN A 342 7.15 -9.04 -16.36
CA ASN A 342 6.45 -7.92 -16.97
C ASN A 342 6.87 -6.57 -16.38
N GLY A 343 7.38 -6.55 -15.16
CA GLY A 343 7.63 -5.37 -14.34
C GLY A 343 6.41 -4.98 -13.52
N ASN A 344 6.66 -4.31 -12.38
CA ASN A 344 5.63 -3.64 -11.60
C ASN A 344 5.21 -2.30 -12.25
N GLY A 345 4.33 -1.56 -11.60
CA GLY A 345 3.84 -0.28 -12.12
C GLY A 345 4.95 0.69 -12.52
N ALA A 346 6.00 0.84 -11.70
CA ALA A 346 7.10 1.76 -11.98
C ALA A 346 7.89 1.37 -13.24
N ILE A 347 8.20 0.09 -13.40
CA ILE A 347 8.92 -0.43 -14.56
C ILE A 347 8.09 -0.23 -15.83
N VAL A 348 6.81 -0.53 -15.77
CA VAL A 348 5.90 -0.38 -16.91
C VAL A 348 5.75 1.07 -17.33
N GLN A 349 5.56 2.00 -16.39
CA GLN A 349 5.47 3.43 -16.68
C GLN A 349 6.74 3.96 -17.37
N ARG A 350 7.92 3.62 -16.85
CA ARG A 350 9.21 3.99 -17.46
C ARG A 350 9.39 3.41 -18.85
N ARG A 351 9.00 2.15 -19.05
CA ARG A 351 9.06 1.48 -20.35
C ARG A 351 8.15 2.16 -21.37
N GLN A 352 6.94 2.58 -20.97
CA GLN A 352 6.04 3.33 -21.85
C GLN A 352 6.58 4.71 -22.17
N LEU A 353 7.09 5.46 -21.19
CA LEU A 353 7.70 6.75 -21.41
C LEU A 353 8.90 6.68 -22.37
N ALA A 354 9.76 5.65 -22.21
CA ALA A 354 10.95 5.45 -23.05
C ALA A 354 10.62 5.19 -24.53
N ARG A 355 9.44 4.67 -24.86
CA ARG A 355 9.05 4.34 -26.25
C ARG A 355 8.90 5.59 -27.13
N ARG A 356 8.21 6.62 -26.63
CA ARG A 356 7.88 7.82 -27.44
C ARG A 356 8.04 9.14 -26.68
N SER A 357 8.53 9.13 -25.46
CA SER A 357 8.66 10.30 -24.58
C SER A 357 7.34 11.07 -24.39
N ARG A 358 6.20 10.36 -24.39
CA ARG A 358 4.87 10.94 -24.24
C ARG A 358 4.22 10.42 -22.96
N VAL A 359 3.96 11.35 -22.04
CA VAL A 359 3.27 11.03 -20.77
C VAL A 359 1.84 10.51 -21.02
N ALA A 360 1.16 10.97 -22.07
CA ALA A 360 -0.16 10.45 -22.45
C ALA A 360 -0.16 8.92 -22.65
N ASP A 361 0.88 8.36 -23.29
CA ASP A 361 0.98 6.90 -23.48
C ASP A 361 1.15 6.16 -22.14
N VAL A 362 1.76 6.81 -21.14
CA VAL A 362 1.87 6.26 -19.78
C VAL A 362 0.51 6.29 -19.08
N ILE A 363 -0.23 7.39 -19.21
CA ILE A 363 -1.57 7.56 -18.62
C ILE A 363 -2.53 6.51 -19.18
N ASP A 364 -2.57 6.33 -20.51
CA ASP A 364 -3.40 5.33 -21.19
C ASP A 364 -3.09 3.90 -20.67
N GLU A 365 -1.81 3.57 -20.52
CA GLU A 365 -1.41 2.26 -20.00
C GLU A 365 -1.78 2.08 -18.54
N CYS A 366 -1.59 3.08 -17.68
CA CYS A 366 -1.97 3.01 -16.27
C CYS A 366 -3.50 2.88 -16.11
N ALA A 367 -4.28 3.61 -16.90
CA ALA A 367 -5.72 3.51 -16.92
C ALA A 367 -6.19 2.10 -17.33
N ARG A 368 -5.59 1.53 -18.37
CA ARG A 368 -5.87 0.17 -18.81
C ARG A 368 -5.55 -0.85 -17.71
N ARG A 369 -4.38 -0.71 -17.05
CA ARG A 369 -3.94 -1.63 -16.01
C ARG A 369 -4.78 -1.56 -14.75
N THR A 370 -5.42 -0.45 -14.45
CA THR A 370 -6.32 -0.29 -13.31
C THR A 370 -7.40 -1.39 -13.27
N PHE A 371 -7.82 -1.91 -14.43
CA PHE A 371 -8.84 -2.95 -14.58
C PHE A 371 -8.30 -4.28 -15.09
N GLU A 372 -6.98 -4.41 -15.25
CA GLU A 372 -6.37 -5.65 -15.73
C GLU A 372 -6.64 -6.81 -14.76
N GLY A 373 -7.14 -7.92 -15.29
CA GLY A 373 -7.46 -9.12 -14.51
C GLY A 373 -8.84 -9.12 -13.86
N CYS A 374 -9.64 -8.05 -14.00
CA CYS A 374 -11.04 -8.07 -13.68
C CYS A 374 -11.80 -8.54 -14.93
N SER A 375 -12.43 -9.72 -14.85
CA SER A 375 -13.30 -10.20 -15.94
C SER A 375 -14.45 -9.24 -16.11
N SER A 376 -14.73 -8.79 -17.35
CA SER A 376 -16.01 -8.16 -17.69
C SER A 376 -17.12 -9.21 -17.50
N GLN A 377 -17.65 -9.36 -16.30
CA GLN A 377 -18.93 -10.03 -16.14
C GLN A 377 -19.99 -9.07 -16.67
N GLY A 378 -20.52 -9.37 -17.86
CA GLY A 378 -21.75 -8.77 -18.38
C GLY A 378 -21.58 -7.75 -19.50
N GLY A 379 -20.88 -8.08 -20.57
CA GLY A 379 -21.18 -7.55 -21.89
C GLY A 379 -22.37 -8.34 -22.44
N SER A 380 -23.62 -7.98 -22.10
CA SER A 380 -24.76 -8.35 -22.93
C SER A 380 -24.58 -7.60 -24.23
N GLU A 381 -24.43 -8.37 -25.32
CA GLU A 381 -24.63 -7.89 -26.67
C GLU A 381 -25.96 -7.12 -26.75
N LEU A 382 -25.90 -5.86 -27.10
CA LEU A 382 -26.99 -5.09 -27.69
C LEU A 382 -26.48 -4.41 -28.96
#